data_1c4ecf0d22308caeec61555ae52bdf13
#
_entry.id   1c4ecf0d22308caeec61555ae52bdf13
#
_cell.length_a   1.000
_cell.length_b   1.000
_cell.length_c   1.000
_cell.angle_alpha   90.00
_cell.angle_beta   90.00
_cell.angle_gamma   90.00
#
_symmetry.space_group_name_H-M   'P 1'
#
loop_
_entity.id
_entity.type
_entity.pdbx_description
1 polymer ?
#
loop_
_entity_poly.entity_id
_entity_poly.type
_entity_poly.pdbx_seq_one_letter_code
_entity_poly.pdbx_strand_id
1 'polypeptide(L)'
;MTKTPQLSVDDDFSLNPLSKVALTPILNAFNEDPESAYSALPWLDKNKEIRQQIRDMLFDVESQVNSDEIHFWSITHAESNEFVGLIGLGDELQLLHSNYNLGYWVRSKFRRQGITIRSVNAILRWLNSRNDFFRIEITVHPHNIAGLATAASVCNDWDGELVEEFIGIEISNRTVPHRIHIIDINRGGNN
;
A
#
# COMPACT_ATOMS: atom_id res chain seq x y z
N MET A 1 -18.93 -5.64 9.10
CA MET A 1 -18.05 -4.51 8.79
C MET A 1 -16.75 -4.69 9.53
N THR A 2 -15.65 -4.80 8.83
CA THR A 2 -14.33 -5.08 9.43
C THR A 2 -13.56 -3.77 9.53
N LYS A 3 -13.38 -3.30 10.76
CA LYS A 3 -12.56 -2.11 11.03
C LYS A 3 -11.09 -2.42 10.73
N THR A 4 -10.36 -1.45 10.19
CA THR A 4 -8.90 -1.54 10.01
C THR A 4 -8.21 -1.82 11.36
N PRO A 5 -7.57 -2.98 11.57
CA PRO A 5 -6.94 -3.31 12.84
C PRO A 5 -5.55 -2.70 12.98
N GLN A 6 -5.06 -2.60 14.21
CA GLN A 6 -3.62 -2.48 14.44
C GLN A 6 -2.98 -3.85 14.23
N LEU A 7 -1.84 -3.91 13.52
CA LEU A 7 -1.10 -5.15 13.26
C LEU A 7 0.34 -5.03 13.75
N SER A 8 0.86 -6.09 14.37
CA SER A 8 2.30 -6.20 14.62
C SER A 8 2.99 -6.65 13.33
N VAL A 9 4.07 -6.00 12.95
CA VAL A 9 4.95 -6.43 11.86
C VAL A 9 6.02 -7.36 12.43
N ASP A 10 6.74 -6.88 13.43
CA ASP A 10 7.75 -7.58 14.22
C ASP A 10 7.96 -6.84 15.56
N ASP A 11 9.10 -7.07 16.24
CA ASP A 11 9.42 -6.42 17.53
C ASP A 11 9.68 -4.91 17.37
N ASP A 12 10.14 -4.47 16.19
CA ASP A 12 10.55 -3.09 15.93
C ASP A 12 9.48 -2.25 15.24
N PHE A 13 8.52 -2.87 14.53
CA PHE A 13 7.57 -2.16 13.70
C PHE A 13 6.13 -2.61 13.89
N SER A 14 5.22 -1.66 13.77
CA SER A 14 3.77 -1.89 13.81
C SER A 14 3.05 -1.13 12.68
N LEU A 15 1.87 -1.62 12.33
CA LEU A 15 0.92 -0.96 11.44
C LEU A 15 -0.21 -0.38 12.28
N ASN A 16 -0.31 0.93 12.31
CA ASN A 16 -1.37 1.64 13.01
C ASN A 16 -2.39 2.16 11.99
N PRO A 17 -3.70 1.95 12.23
CA PRO A 17 -4.73 2.50 11.35
C PRO A 17 -4.49 3.96 11.06
N LEU A 18 -4.54 4.32 9.77
CA LEU A 18 -4.24 5.68 9.34
C LEU A 18 -5.37 6.63 9.80
N SER A 19 -4.98 7.80 10.27
CA SER A 19 -5.90 8.84 10.72
C SER A 19 -5.30 10.23 10.51
N LYS A 20 -6.11 11.26 10.71
CA LYS A 20 -5.70 12.68 10.55
C LYS A 20 -4.48 13.10 11.38
N VAL A 21 -4.15 12.39 12.45
CA VAL A 21 -2.95 12.69 13.26
C VAL A 21 -1.67 12.42 12.48
N ALA A 22 -1.72 11.63 11.41
CA ALA A 22 -0.59 11.33 10.55
C ALA A 22 -0.23 12.47 9.57
N LEU A 23 -1.05 13.52 9.44
CA LEU A 23 -0.82 14.61 8.47
C LEU A 23 0.58 15.21 8.59
N THR A 24 0.99 15.64 9.78
CA THR A 24 2.31 16.25 9.98
C THR A 24 3.46 15.26 9.77
N PRO A 25 3.44 14.04 10.32
CA PRO A 25 4.43 13.02 10.00
C PRO A 25 4.58 12.71 8.51
N ILE A 26 3.48 12.59 7.78
CA ILE A 26 3.50 12.34 6.32
C ILE A 26 4.13 13.51 5.58
N LEU A 27 3.74 14.75 5.89
CA LEU A 27 4.31 15.95 5.26
C LEU A 27 5.81 16.07 5.51
N ASN A 28 6.26 15.81 6.73
CA ASN A 28 7.68 15.83 7.05
C ASN A 28 8.44 14.78 6.23
N ALA A 29 7.92 13.56 6.17
CA ALA A 29 8.49 12.47 5.39
C ALA A 29 8.48 12.76 3.88
N PHE A 30 7.40 13.36 3.36
CA PHE A 30 7.31 13.79 1.97
C PHE A 30 8.41 14.81 1.63
N ASN A 31 8.65 15.80 2.49
CA ASN A 31 9.64 16.85 2.27
C ASN A 31 11.10 16.31 2.27
N GLU A 32 11.34 15.13 2.83
CA GLU A 32 12.67 14.48 2.77
C GLU A 32 13.01 13.97 1.37
N ASP A 33 12.02 13.44 0.64
CA ASP A 33 12.21 12.83 -0.69
C ASP A 33 10.88 12.87 -1.49
N PRO A 34 10.48 14.05 -2.00
CA PRO A 34 9.22 14.20 -2.71
C PRO A 34 9.10 13.33 -3.97
N GLU A 35 10.19 13.17 -4.73
CA GLU A 35 10.17 12.39 -5.96
C GLU A 35 9.87 10.92 -5.71
N SER A 36 10.35 10.39 -4.60
CA SER A 36 10.03 9.03 -4.18
C SER A 36 8.54 8.86 -3.82
N ALA A 37 7.96 9.85 -3.14
CA ALA A 37 6.54 9.82 -2.80
C ALA A 37 5.68 9.87 -4.09
N TYR A 38 5.98 10.76 -5.02
CA TYR A 38 5.28 10.83 -6.31
C TYR A 38 5.43 9.57 -7.16
N SER A 39 6.56 8.88 -7.06
CA SER A 39 6.77 7.61 -7.77
C SER A 39 6.00 6.45 -7.18
N ALA A 40 5.77 6.46 -5.86
CA ALA A 40 5.14 5.34 -5.15
C ALA A 40 3.64 5.54 -4.91
N LEU A 41 3.16 6.76 -4.92
CA LEU A 41 1.77 7.14 -4.61
C LEU A 41 1.13 7.80 -5.84
N PRO A 42 0.51 7.02 -6.74
CA PRO A 42 0.03 7.53 -8.04
C PRO A 42 -1.12 8.54 -7.92
N TRP A 43 -1.79 8.61 -6.78
CA TRP A 43 -2.83 9.61 -6.51
C TRP A 43 -2.28 11.02 -6.20
N LEU A 44 -0.95 11.17 -5.99
CA LEU A 44 -0.32 12.47 -5.80
C LEU A 44 -0.13 13.20 -7.14
N ASP A 45 -0.68 14.39 -7.23
CA ASP A 45 -0.55 15.29 -8.37
C ASP A 45 0.48 16.41 -8.06
N LYS A 46 1.56 16.48 -8.86
CA LYS A 46 2.63 17.49 -8.72
C LYS A 46 2.13 18.94 -8.92
N ASN A 47 0.98 19.12 -9.56
CA ASN A 47 0.40 20.43 -9.83
C ASN A 47 -0.54 20.94 -8.73
N LYS A 48 -0.77 20.12 -7.69
CA LYS A 48 -1.66 20.45 -6.58
C LYS A 48 -0.88 20.62 -5.27
N GLU A 49 -1.46 21.39 -4.36
CA GLU A 49 -0.88 21.62 -3.03
C GLU A 49 -0.85 20.31 -2.23
N ILE A 50 0.35 19.87 -1.80
CA ILE A 50 0.57 18.56 -1.18
C ILE A 50 -0.17 18.40 0.15
N ARG A 51 -0.21 19.44 0.98
CA ARG A 51 -0.92 19.39 2.28
C ARG A 51 -2.41 19.13 2.08
N GLN A 52 -3.01 19.73 1.05
CA GLN A 52 -4.43 19.53 0.76
C GLN A 52 -4.69 18.09 0.31
N GLN A 53 -3.88 17.57 -0.61
CA GLN A 53 -4.01 16.19 -1.10
C GLN A 53 -3.92 15.16 0.02
N ILE A 54 -2.92 15.31 0.91
CA ILE A 54 -2.77 14.39 2.06
C ILE A 54 -3.93 14.54 3.03
N ARG A 55 -4.42 15.76 3.27
CA ARG A 55 -5.60 15.99 4.12
C ARG A 55 -6.86 15.32 3.56
N ASP A 56 -7.08 15.46 2.26
CA ASP A 56 -8.24 14.89 1.57
C ASP A 56 -8.19 13.36 1.64
N MET A 57 -7.05 12.75 1.36
CA MET A 57 -6.84 11.32 1.51
C MET A 57 -7.11 10.84 2.96
N LEU A 58 -6.59 11.56 3.96
CA LEU A 58 -6.83 11.19 5.36
C LEU A 58 -8.31 11.32 5.76
N PHE A 59 -9.01 12.31 5.20
CA PHE A 59 -10.45 12.47 5.41
C PHE A 59 -11.24 11.30 4.79
N ASP A 60 -10.90 10.92 3.55
CA ASP A 60 -11.53 9.81 2.86
C ASP A 60 -11.30 8.48 3.61
N VAL A 61 -10.09 8.21 4.05
CA VAL A 61 -9.74 7.03 4.84
C VAL A 61 -10.54 6.99 6.17
N GLU A 62 -10.62 8.11 6.90
CA GLU A 62 -11.40 8.16 8.15
C GLU A 62 -12.90 7.98 7.89
N SER A 63 -13.44 8.51 6.79
CA SER A 63 -14.86 8.39 6.45
C SER A 63 -15.26 6.95 6.10
N GLN A 64 -14.32 6.17 5.56
CA GLN A 64 -14.53 4.79 5.10
C GLN A 64 -14.03 3.73 6.10
N VAL A 65 -13.57 4.12 7.27
CA VAL A 65 -12.94 3.22 8.27
C VAL A 65 -13.80 1.99 8.65
N ASN A 66 -15.09 2.03 8.42
CA ASN A 66 -16.03 0.95 8.72
C ASN A 66 -16.64 0.30 7.47
N SER A 67 -16.22 0.69 6.25
CA SER A 67 -16.81 0.17 5.01
C SER A 67 -16.29 -1.21 4.61
N ASP A 68 -15.09 -1.57 5.04
CA ASP A 68 -14.32 -2.73 4.54
C ASP A 68 -13.90 -2.59 3.05
N GLU A 69 -14.05 -1.40 2.48
CA GLU A 69 -13.67 -1.13 1.08
C GLU A 69 -12.21 -0.70 0.96
N ILE A 70 -11.70 -0.03 1.98
CA ILE A 70 -10.31 0.40 2.04
C ILE A 70 -9.72 0.20 3.43
N HIS A 71 -8.44 -0.09 3.49
CA HIS A 71 -7.68 -0.20 4.74
C HIS A 71 -6.31 0.46 4.58
N PHE A 72 -6.02 1.47 5.37
CA PHE A 72 -4.75 2.17 5.33
C PHE A 72 -4.08 2.23 6.69
N TRP A 73 -2.76 2.08 6.69
CA TRP A 73 -1.93 2.11 7.89
C TRP A 73 -0.74 3.05 7.72
N SER A 74 -0.35 3.68 8.81
CA SER A 74 1.01 4.16 9.00
C SER A 74 1.89 3.00 9.48
N ILE A 75 3.05 2.83 8.86
CA ILE A 75 4.12 2.00 9.40
C ILE A 75 4.85 2.85 10.43
N THR A 76 4.98 2.38 11.67
CA THR A 76 5.65 3.11 12.75
C THR A 76 6.66 2.24 13.45
N HIS A 77 7.74 2.84 13.92
CA HIS A 77 8.68 2.18 14.82
C HIS A 77 8.03 1.98 16.19
N ALA A 78 8.04 0.75 16.71
CA ALA A 78 7.23 0.36 17.86
C ALA A 78 7.62 1.13 19.15
N GLU A 79 8.90 1.36 19.37
CA GLU A 79 9.42 2.00 20.58
C GLU A 79 9.31 3.54 20.53
N SER A 80 9.69 4.16 19.40
CA SER A 80 9.74 5.62 19.26
C SER A 80 8.48 6.26 18.70
N ASN A 81 7.54 5.46 18.16
CA ASN A 81 6.40 5.90 17.36
C ASN A 81 6.79 6.74 16.12
N GLU A 82 8.04 6.64 15.68
CA GLU A 82 8.50 7.36 14.50
C GLU A 82 7.76 6.84 13.26
N PHE A 83 7.26 7.78 12.44
CA PHE A 83 6.63 7.46 11.16
C PHE A 83 7.68 6.94 10.16
N VAL A 84 7.44 5.75 9.63
CA VAL A 84 8.32 5.04 8.70
C VAL A 84 7.79 5.08 7.27
N GLY A 85 6.47 4.99 7.10
CA GLY A 85 5.86 4.96 5.78
C GLY A 85 4.35 4.77 5.81
N LEU A 86 3.79 4.61 4.62
CA LEU A 86 2.38 4.31 4.37
C LEU A 86 2.25 2.97 3.68
N ILE A 87 1.19 2.25 4.01
CA ILE A 87 0.77 1.04 3.32
C ILE A 87 -0.76 0.95 3.35
N GLY A 88 -1.36 0.49 2.27
CA GLY A 88 -2.81 0.42 2.20
C GLY A 88 -3.33 -0.57 1.18
N LEU A 89 -4.55 -1.00 1.44
CA LEU A 89 -5.43 -1.73 0.56
C LEU A 89 -6.49 -0.73 0.10
N GLY A 90 -6.41 -0.29 -1.15
CA GLY A 90 -7.32 0.69 -1.73
C GLY A 90 -8.23 0.07 -2.79
N ASP A 91 -9.22 0.84 -3.18
CA ASP A 91 -10.18 0.53 -4.25
C ASP A 91 -9.79 1.14 -5.60
N GLU A 92 -8.70 1.91 -5.65
CA GLU A 92 -8.17 2.47 -6.88
C GLU A 92 -7.30 1.44 -7.62
N LEU A 93 -7.24 1.55 -8.95
CA LEU A 93 -6.42 0.69 -9.81
C LEU A 93 -6.73 -0.82 -9.69
N GLN A 94 -7.98 -1.18 -9.46
CA GLN A 94 -8.48 -2.56 -9.47
C GLN A 94 -8.72 -3.01 -10.92
N LEU A 95 -7.65 -3.14 -11.69
CA LEU A 95 -7.71 -3.33 -13.15
C LEU A 95 -8.14 -4.75 -13.57
N LEU A 96 -8.01 -5.72 -12.68
CA LEU A 96 -8.27 -7.13 -12.92
C LEU A 96 -9.33 -7.71 -11.97
N HIS A 97 -10.33 -6.91 -11.60
CA HIS A 97 -11.41 -7.32 -10.70
C HIS A 97 -10.94 -7.85 -9.34
N SER A 98 -9.93 -7.20 -8.78
CA SER A 98 -9.44 -7.48 -7.44
C SER A 98 -10.36 -6.91 -6.36
N ASN A 99 -10.21 -7.41 -5.12
CA ASN A 99 -10.84 -6.81 -3.95
C ASN A 99 -10.12 -5.53 -3.53
N TYR A 100 -8.78 -5.53 -3.65
CA TYR A 100 -7.94 -4.40 -3.26
C TYR A 100 -6.74 -4.23 -4.19
N ASN A 101 -6.30 -2.98 -4.35
CA ASN A 101 -4.97 -2.66 -4.83
C ASN A 101 -4.07 -2.34 -3.63
N LEU A 102 -2.95 -3.04 -3.51
CA LEU A 102 -1.97 -2.85 -2.44
C LEU A 102 -0.92 -1.83 -2.85
N GLY A 103 -0.91 -0.70 -2.17
CA GLY A 103 0.08 0.35 -2.32
C GLY A 103 0.95 0.54 -1.08
N TYR A 104 2.21 0.95 -1.28
CA TYR A 104 3.14 1.22 -0.17
C TYR A 104 4.18 2.28 -0.54
N TRP A 105 4.60 3.03 0.46
CA TRP A 105 5.69 3.98 0.40
C TRP A 105 6.45 4.01 1.73
N VAL A 106 7.77 3.95 1.67
CA VAL A 106 8.65 3.97 2.85
C VAL A 106 9.69 5.06 2.69
N ARG A 107 9.90 5.83 3.76
CA ARG A 107 10.92 6.89 3.84
C ARG A 107 12.30 6.36 3.49
N SER A 108 13.10 7.17 2.83
CA SER A 108 14.41 6.79 2.29
C SER A 108 15.34 6.14 3.31
N LYS A 109 15.38 6.67 4.54
CA LYS A 109 16.24 6.15 5.61
C LYS A 109 15.87 4.76 6.13
N PHE A 110 14.65 4.29 5.84
CA PHE A 110 14.15 2.97 6.25
C PHE A 110 14.10 1.95 5.12
N ARG A 111 14.56 2.32 3.92
CA ARG A 111 14.59 1.40 2.77
C ARG A 111 15.67 0.34 2.91
N ARG A 112 15.55 -0.74 2.11
CA ARG A 112 16.50 -1.86 2.07
C ARG A 112 16.65 -2.62 3.39
N GLN A 113 15.69 -2.47 4.31
CA GLN A 113 15.65 -3.20 5.58
C GLN A 113 14.54 -4.27 5.60
N GLY A 114 13.89 -4.53 4.46
CA GLY A 114 12.81 -5.51 4.33
C GLY A 114 11.50 -5.11 5.03
N ILE A 115 11.38 -3.88 5.54
CA ILE A 115 10.21 -3.43 6.32
C ILE A 115 8.93 -3.53 5.48
N THR A 116 8.97 -3.10 4.21
CA THR A 116 7.82 -3.17 3.32
C THR A 116 7.31 -4.61 3.15
N ILE A 117 8.20 -5.55 2.87
CA ILE A 117 7.83 -6.97 2.69
C ILE A 117 7.21 -7.52 3.97
N ARG A 118 7.81 -7.27 5.14
CA ARG A 118 7.25 -7.72 6.42
C ARG A 118 5.89 -7.08 6.71
N SER A 119 5.72 -5.80 6.40
CA SER A 119 4.44 -5.08 6.55
C SER A 119 3.36 -5.65 5.64
N VAL A 120 3.67 -5.90 4.36
CA VAL A 120 2.76 -6.57 3.43
C VAL A 120 2.38 -7.95 3.95
N ASN A 121 3.35 -8.75 4.38
CA ASN A 121 3.10 -10.08 4.93
C ASN A 121 2.20 -10.02 6.18
N ALA A 122 2.29 -9.00 7.03
CA ALA A 122 1.38 -8.83 8.16
C ALA A 122 -0.07 -8.58 7.70
N ILE A 123 -0.26 -7.76 6.68
CA ILE A 123 -1.58 -7.49 6.08
C ILE A 123 -2.16 -8.75 5.43
N LEU A 124 -1.37 -9.45 4.61
CA LEU A 124 -1.84 -10.66 3.93
C LEU A 124 -2.18 -11.78 4.92
N ARG A 125 -1.42 -11.95 6.02
CA ARG A 125 -1.79 -12.86 7.11
C ARG A 125 -3.10 -12.46 7.78
N TRP A 126 -3.33 -11.16 7.99
CA TRP A 126 -4.61 -10.68 8.52
C TRP A 126 -5.77 -10.99 7.57
N LEU A 127 -5.64 -10.74 6.27
CA LEU A 127 -6.66 -11.11 5.28
C LEU A 127 -6.88 -12.63 5.27
N ASN A 128 -5.82 -13.42 5.29
CA ASN A 128 -5.90 -14.88 5.33
C ASN A 128 -6.66 -15.39 6.57
N SER A 129 -6.52 -14.72 7.71
CA SER A 129 -7.22 -15.08 8.94
C SER A 129 -8.73 -14.82 8.91
N ARG A 130 -9.23 -14.07 7.93
CA ARG A 130 -10.65 -13.77 7.76
C ARG A 130 -11.43 -14.92 7.11
N ASN A 131 -10.75 -15.89 6.54
CA ASN A 131 -11.32 -17.04 5.82
C ASN A 131 -12.20 -16.71 4.61
N ASP A 132 -12.17 -15.46 4.15
CA ASP A 132 -12.80 -15.03 2.91
C ASP A 132 -11.78 -15.11 1.75
N PHE A 133 -12.27 -15.26 0.51
CA PHE A 133 -11.41 -15.13 -0.65
C PHE A 133 -11.11 -13.66 -0.92
N PHE A 134 -9.82 -13.35 -1.13
CA PHE A 134 -9.37 -12.02 -1.55
C PHE A 134 -8.42 -12.13 -2.72
N ARG A 135 -8.67 -11.34 -3.76
CA ARG A 135 -7.72 -11.08 -4.84
C ARG A 135 -7.09 -9.71 -4.62
N ILE A 136 -5.78 -9.67 -4.54
CA ILE A 136 -4.98 -8.45 -4.29
C ILE A 136 -4.15 -8.15 -5.53
N GLU A 137 -4.24 -6.93 -6.02
CA GLU A 137 -3.35 -6.41 -7.07
C GLU A 137 -2.23 -5.57 -6.45
N ILE A 138 -1.04 -5.68 -7.02
CA ILE A 138 0.07 -4.75 -6.75
C ILE A 138 0.48 -4.15 -8.09
N THR A 139 0.15 -2.89 -8.31
CA THR A 139 0.40 -2.16 -9.54
C THR A 139 1.66 -1.32 -9.40
N VAL A 140 2.68 -1.57 -10.23
CA VAL A 140 3.99 -0.95 -10.10
C VAL A 140 4.43 -0.32 -11.42
N HIS A 141 4.84 0.96 -11.36
CA HIS A 141 5.49 1.62 -12.49
C HIS A 141 6.79 0.90 -12.86
N PRO A 142 7.07 0.61 -14.15
CA PRO A 142 8.23 -0.20 -14.56
C PRO A 142 9.59 0.39 -14.17
N HIS A 143 9.69 1.68 -13.95
CA HIS A 143 10.92 2.32 -13.47
C HIS A 143 11.06 2.31 -11.94
N ASN A 144 10.03 1.90 -11.19
CA ASN A 144 10.13 1.71 -9.74
C ASN A 144 10.74 0.33 -9.43
N ILE A 145 12.04 0.20 -9.62
CA ILE A 145 12.77 -1.06 -9.44
C ILE A 145 12.61 -1.62 -8.02
N ALA A 146 12.61 -0.77 -7.02
CA ALA A 146 12.40 -1.19 -5.63
C ALA A 146 10.99 -1.75 -5.41
N GLY A 147 9.97 -1.10 -5.99
CA GLY A 147 8.58 -1.57 -5.95
C GLY A 147 8.41 -2.90 -6.66
N LEU A 148 9.03 -3.08 -7.84
CA LEU A 148 9.00 -4.35 -8.59
C LEU A 148 9.66 -5.49 -7.78
N ALA A 149 10.82 -5.23 -7.17
CA ALA A 149 11.50 -6.23 -6.35
C ALA A 149 10.67 -6.64 -5.12
N THR A 150 10.01 -5.67 -4.48
CA THR A 150 9.10 -5.94 -3.35
C THR A 150 7.90 -6.78 -3.80
N ALA A 151 7.22 -6.39 -4.89
CA ALA A 151 6.07 -7.13 -5.41
C ALA A 151 6.45 -8.57 -5.81
N ALA A 152 7.58 -8.75 -6.49
CA ALA A 152 8.07 -10.08 -6.85
C ALA A 152 8.38 -10.94 -5.62
N SER A 153 8.99 -10.38 -4.56
CA SER A 153 9.26 -11.10 -3.33
C SER A 153 7.97 -11.53 -2.63
N VAL A 154 6.98 -10.64 -2.55
CA VAL A 154 5.67 -10.95 -1.95
C VAL A 154 4.94 -12.04 -2.75
N CYS A 155 4.96 -11.95 -4.10
CA CYS A 155 4.39 -13.00 -4.94
C CYS A 155 5.06 -14.36 -4.69
N ASN A 156 6.38 -14.38 -4.54
CA ASN A 156 7.09 -15.63 -4.24
C ASN A 156 6.69 -16.23 -2.88
N ASP A 157 6.41 -15.39 -1.87
CA ASP A 157 5.99 -15.83 -0.54
C ASP A 157 4.53 -16.33 -0.50
N TRP A 158 3.67 -15.89 -1.42
CA TRP A 158 2.22 -16.10 -1.42
C TRP A 158 1.67 -16.79 -2.67
N ASP A 159 2.51 -17.49 -3.45
CA ASP A 159 2.13 -18.12 -4.72
C ASP A 159 1.40 -17.15 -5.68
N GLY A 160 1.81 -15.89 -5.64
CA GLY A 160 1.30 -14.85 -6.53
C GLY A 160 1.93 -14.93 -7.92
N GLU A 161 1.33 -14.23 -8.86
CA GLU A 161 1.79 -14.21 -10.25
C GLU A 161 2.00 -12.80 -10.78
N LEU A 162 3.00 -12.65 -11.67
CA LEU A 162 3.19 -11.46 -12.48
C LEU A 162 2.36 -11.61 -13.75
N VAL A 163 1.48 -10.64 -14.02
CA VAL A 163 0.77 -10.56 -15.31
C VAL A 163 1.78 -10.28 -16.42
N GLU A 164 1.79 -11.10 -17.47
CA GLU A 164 2.80 -11.02 -18.54
C GLU A 164 2.73 -9.69 -19.31
N GLU A 165 1.55 -9.15 -19.48
CA GLU A 165 1.28 -7.94 -20.26
C GLU A 165 1.44 -6.68 -19.39
N PHE A 166 1.87 -5.58 -20.03
CA PHE A 166 1.80 -4.27 -19.42
C PHE A 166 0.38 -3.72 -19.53
N ILE A 167 -0.14 -3.12 -18.46
CA ILE A 167 -1.42 -2.45 -18.46
C ILE A 167 -1.19 -0.94 -18.47
N GLY A 168 -1.81 -0.24 -19.42
CA GLY A 168 -1.74 1.21 -19.53
C GLY A 168 -2.64 1.90 -18.51
N ILE A 169 -2.07 2.81 -17.71
CA ILE A 169 -2.81 3.66 -16.77
C ILE A 169 -2.71 5.09 -17.24
N GLU A 170 -3.85 5.79 -17.29
CA GLU A 170 -3.89 7.21 -17.64
C GLU A 170 -3.42 8.05 -16.46
N ILE A 171 -2.27 8.71 -16.63
CA ILE A 171 -1.70 9.65 -15.65
C ILE A 171 -1.42 10.96 -16.35
N SER A 172 -2.06 12.06 -15.93
CA SER A 172 -1.87 13.39 -16.48
C SER A 172 -1.97 13.43 -18.02
N ASN A 173 -3.02 12.84 -18.58
CA ASN A 173 -3.31 12.71 -20.01
C ASN A 173 -2.24 11.93 -20.82
N ARG A 174 -1.58 10.99 -20.18
CA ARG A 174 -0.65 10.07 -20.83
C ARG A 174 -0.90 8.66 -20.34
N THR A 175 -0.95 7.71 -21.26
CA THR A 175 -0.97 6.29 -20.93
C THR A 175 0.42 5.84 -20.50
N VAL A 176 0.54 5.45 -19.25
CA VAL A 176 1.79 4.95 -18.66
C VAL A 176 1.67 3.46 -18.44
N PRO A 177 2.56 2.62 -19.02
CA PRO A 177 2.52 1.18 -18.81
C PRO A 177 2.89 0.84 -17.37
N HIS A 178 2.16 -0.10 -16.76
CA HIS A 178 2.46 -0.62 -15.42
C HIS A 178 2.54 -2.14 -15.44
N ARG A 179 3.31 -2.69 -14.51
CA ARG A 179 3.34 -4.14 -14.21
C ARG A 179 2.35 -4.42 -13.09
N ILE A 180 1.60 -5.50 -13.24
CA ILE A 180 0.63 -5.93 -12.25
C ILE A 180 1.03 -7.30 -11.72
N HIS A 181 1.02 -7.42 -10.40
CA HIS A 181 1.19 -8.67 -9.69
C HIS A 181 -0.15 -8.99 -9.01
N ILE A 182 -0.52 -10.27 -8.99
CA ILE A 182 -1.77 -10.75 -8.39
C ILE A 182 -1.44 -11.76 -7.31
N ILE A 183 -2.14 -11.63 -6.18
CA ILE A 183 -2.08 -12.58 -5.07
C ILE A 183 -3.52 -12.98 -4.71
N ASP A 184 -3.82 -14.26 -4.78
CA ASP A 184 -5.11 -14.81 -4.36
C ASP A 184 -4.97 -15.42 -2.96
N ILE A 185 -5.67 -14.85 -1.98
CA ILE A 185 -5.71 -15.33 -0.58
C ILE A 185 -6.95 -16.25 -0.43
N ASN A 186 -6.76 -17.40 0.20
CA ASN A 186 -7.82 -18.39 0.46
C ASN A 186 -8.48 -18.96 -0.82
N ARG A 187 -7.73 -19.09 -1.93
CA ARG A 187 -8.24 -19.64 -3.21
C ARG A 187 -8.77 -21.08 -3.12
N GLY A 188 -8.51 -21.80 -2.04
CA GLY A 188 -8.87 -23.21 -1.85
C GLY A 188 -9.88 -23.51 -0.74
N GLY A 189 -10.50 -22.53 -0.13
CA GLY A 189 -11.37 -22.68 1.04
C GLY A 189 -12.82 -23.09 0.77
N ASN A 190 -13.09 -23.95 -0.22
CA ASN A 190 -14.36 -24.64 -0.40
C ASN A 190 -14.08 -26.15 -0.62
N ASN A 191 -13.87 -26.86 0.48
CA ASN A 191 -14.11 -28.30 0.56
C ASN A 191 -14.98 -28.57 1.80
#